data_792d6642213b539fad30b9ae2be0718c
#
_entry.id   792d6642213b539fad30b9ae2be0718c
#
_cell.length_a   1.000
_cell.length_b   1.000
_cell.length_c   1.000
_cell.angle_alpha   90.00
_cell.angle_beta   90.00
_cell.angle_gamma   90.00
#
_symmetry.space_group_name_H-M   'P 1'
#
loop_
_entity.id
_entity.type
_entity.pdbx_description
1 polymer ?
#
loop_
_entity_poly.entity_id
_entity_poly.type
_entity_poly.pdbx_seq_one_letter_code
_entity_poly.pdbx_strand_id
1 'polypeptide(L)'
;ALGGAAHVTAAAALGHVAVALIARRVPLHLWSYLSTQAAHIVVIAAVVVWMPDAFAHGLWAAYAATLHPLAILLGGVIAATLMGGPAVGLLMAPWRAAAQIEGLDNAGRIIGLMERALIYLMVMIGEPTGIGFLIAAKSILRFETASRDQKASEYVIIGTLASFGWALAWGFAAQSLIAMLR
;
A
#
# COMPACT_ATOMS: atom_id res chain seq x y z
N ALA A 1 -14.82 7.46 30.86
CA ALA A 1 -14.09 7.76 29.61
C ALA A 1 -13.11 6.64 29.16
N LEU A 2 -12.40 5.99 30.12
CA LEU A 2 -11.45 4.90 29.77
C LEU A 2 -12.12 3.59 29.31
N GLY A 3 -13.34 3.30 29.77
CA GLY A 3 -14.06 2.08 29.43
C GLY A 3 -14.45 1.97 27.96
N GLY A 4 -14.94 3.05 27.35
CA GLY A 4 -15.32 3.06 25.92
C GLY A 4 -14.15 2.84 24.98
N ALA A 5 -13.01 3.48 25.24
CA ALA A 5 -11.78 3.30 24.44
C ALA A 5 -11.25 1.86 24.53
N ALA A 6 -11.35 1.21 25.70
CA ALA A 6 -10.90 -0.17 25.86
C ALA A 6 -11.76 -1.16 25.04
N HIS A 7 -13.09 -0.97 24.98
CA HIS A 7 -13.97 -1.84 24.18
C HIS A 7 -13.69 -1.71 22.67
N VAL A 8 -13.48 -0.48 22.16
CA VAL A 8 -13.12 -0.23 20.75
C VAL A 8 -11.81 -0.90 20.39
N THR A 9 -10.78 -0.70 21.22
CA THR A 9 -9.46 -1.30 21.00
C THR A 9 -9.53 -2.83 21.04
N ALA A 10 -10.27 -3.39 22.01
CA ALA A 10 -10.45 -4.84 22.13
C ALA A 10 -11.19 -5.41 20.91
N ALA A 11 -12.28 -4.77 20.46
CA ALA A 11 -13.03 -5.20 19.28
C ALA A 11 -12.17 -5.18 18.00
N ALA A 12 -11.41 -4.09 17.79
CA ALA A 12 -10.50 -3.99 16.66
C ALA A 12 -9.39 -5.05 16.71
N ALA A 13 -8.79 -5.27 17.89
CA ALA A 13 -7.74 -6.28 18.07
C ALA A 13 -8.27 -7.70 17.84
N LEU A 14 -9.43 -8.04 18.42
CA LEU A 14 -10.05 -9.36 18.22
C LEU A 14 -10.42 -9.60 16.75
N GLY A 15 -10.99 -8.61 16.08
CA GLY A 15 -11.31 -8.67 14.67
C GLY A 15 -10.06 -8.87 13.82
N HIS A 16 -8.99 -8.13 14.12
CA HIS A 16 -7.70 -8.29 13.43
C HIS A 16 -7.13 -9.71 13.62
N VAL A 17 -7.13 -10.22 14.85
CA VAL A 17 -6.67 -11.58 15.15
C VAL A 17 -7.50 -12.62 14.41
N ALA A 18 -8.83 -12.48 14.41
CA ALA A 18 -9.72 -13.40 13.70
C ALA A 18 -9.42 -13.45 12.20
N VAL A 19 -9.30 -12.29 11.54
CA VAL A 19 -8.91 -12.21 10.12
C VAL A 19 -7.55 -12.86 9.88
N ALA A 20 -6.56 -12.59 10.73
CA ALA A 20 -5.21 -13.15 10.59
C ALA A 20 -5.20 -14.67 10.75
N LEU A 21 -6.00 -15.23 11.67
CA LEU A 21 -6.11 -16.68 11.88
C LEU A 21 -6.77 -17.39 10.68
N ILE A 22 -7.81 -16.77 10.08
CA ILE A 22 -8.45 -17.28 8.87
C ILE A 22 -7.47 -17.23 7.70
N ALA A 23 -6.78 -16.10 7.52
CA ALA A 23 -5.82 -15.90 6.44
C ALA A 23 -4.68 -16.93 6.43
N ARG A 24 -4.24 -17.40 7.61
CA ARG A 24 -3.22 -18.48 7.72
C ARG A 24 -3.64 -19.82 7.12
N ARG A 25 -4.94 -20.05 6.94
CA ARG A 25 -5.49 -21.29 6.38
C ARG A 25 -5.68 -21.25 4.87
N VAL A 26 -5.50 -20.08 4.26
CA VAL A 26 -5.71 -19.88 2.83
C VAL A 26 -4.35 -19.80 2.13
N PRO A 27 -4.18 -20.50 0.97
CA PRO A 27 -2.95 -20.41 0.18
C PRO A 27 -2.64 -18.97 -0.19
N LEU A 28 -1.35 -18.58 -0.11
CA LEU A 28 -0.91 -17.23 -0.39
C LEU A 28 -0.85 -16.98 -1.90
N HIS A 29 -1.80 -16.22 -2.41
CA HIS A 29 -1.84 -15.70 -3.77
C HIS A 29 -2.40 -14.28 -3.76
N LEU A 30 -2.36 -13.57 -4.89
CA LEU A 30 -2.77 -12.16 -4.97
C LEU A 30 -4.17 -11.91 -4.38
N TRP A 31 -5.16 -12.71 -4.79
CA TRP A 31 -6.55 -12.50 -4.34
C TRP A 31 -6.74 -12.78 -2.85
N SER A 32 -6.09 -13.82 -2.30
CA SER A 32 -6.15 -14.08 -0.86
C SER A 32 -5.47 -12.96 -0.05
N TYR A 33 -4.37 -12.40 -0.57
CA TYR A 33 -3.73 -11.25 0.05
C TYR A 33 -4.66 -10.03 0.03
N LEU A 34 -5.22 -9.67 -1.12
CA LEU A 34 -6.10 -8.51 -1.26
C LEU A 34 -7.39 -8.66 -0.43
N SER A 35 -8.01 -9.84 -0.42
CA SER A 35 -9.20 -10.10 0.39
C SER A 35 -8.91 -10.02 1.88
N THR A 36 -7.73 -10.46 2.33
CA THR A 36 -7.30 -10.29 3.72
C THR A 36 -7.16 -8.81 4.10
N GLN A 37 -6.55 -7.98 3.23
CA GLN A 37 -6.47 -6.54 3.48
C GLN A 37 -7.85 -5.89 3.51
N ALA A 38 -8.72 -6.26 2.57
CA ALA A 38 -10.11 -5.78 2.55
C ALA A 38 -10.88 -6.19 3.81
N ALA A 39 -10.72 -7.42 4.30
CA ALA A 39 -11.34 -7.88 5.54
C ALA A 39 -10.87 -7.05 6.77
N HIS A 40 -9.60 -6.70 6.86
CA HIS A 40 -9.11 -5.80 7.92
C HIS A 40 -9.76 -4.41 7.84
N ILE A 41 -9.90 -3.85 6.63
CA ILE A 41 -10.58 -2.56 6.44
C ILE A 41 -12.05 -2.66 6.86
N VAL A 42 -12.73 -3.74 6.48
CA VAL A 42 -14.15 -3.97 6.89
C VAL A 42 -14.29 -4.07 8.40
N VAL A 43 -13.38 -4.78 9.08
CA VAL A 43 -13.38 -4.85 10.57
C VAL A 43 -13.23 -3.47 11.18
N ILE A 44 -12.27 -2.67 10.69
CA ILE A 44 -12.08 -1.29 11.20
C ILE A 44 -13.33 -0.44 10.94
N ALA A 45 -13.88 -0.49 9.73
CA ALA A 45 -15.09 0.24 9.37
C ALA A 45 -16.29 -0.16 10.25
N ALA A 46 -16.47 -1.47 10.50
CA ALA A 46 -17.53 -1.97 11.39
C ALA A 46 -17.39 -1.45 12.83
N VAL A 47 -16.17 -1.41 13.35
CA VAL A 47 -15.89 -0.86 14.69
C VAL A 47 -16.18 0.64 14.74
N VAL A 48 -15.81 1.40 13.70
CA VAL A 48 -16.08 2.84 13.60
C VAL A 48 -17.59 3.11 13.52
N VAL A 49 -18.33 2.32 12.73
CA VAL A 49 -19.80 2.45 12.63
C VAL A 49 -20.50 2.08 13.94
N TRP A 50 -19.96 1.09 14.66
CA TRP A 50 -20.51 0.68 15.96
C TRP A 50 -20.32 1.74 17.05
N MET A 51 -19.18 2.46 17.04
CA MET A 51 -18.85 3.49 18.03
C MET A 51 -18.31 4.76 17.36
N PRO A 52 -19.14 5.53 16.64
CA PRO A 52 -18.70 6.67 15.84
C PRO A 52 -18.06 7.78 16.69
N ASP A 53 -18.52 7.96 17.91
CA ASP A 53 -18.05 9.03 18.80
C ASP A 53 -16.86 8.63 19.69
N ALA A 54 -16.31 7.41 19.50
CA ALA A 54 -15.25 6.90 20.37
C ALA A 54 -14.01 7.81 20.39
N PHE A 55 -13.64 8.37 19.24
CA PHE A 55 -12.52 9.31 19.15
C PHE A 55 -12.87 10.67 19.77
N ALA A 56 -14.07 11.20 19.53
CA ALA A 56 -14.51 12.51 19.99
C ALA A 56 -14.54 12.61 21.53
N HIS A 57 -14.80 11.49 22.21
CA HIS A 57 -14.78 11.40 23.69
C HIS A 57 -13.44 10.88 24.25
N GLY A 58 -12.45 10.65 23.38
CA GLY A 58 -11.14 10.13 23.76
C GLY A 58 -10.16 11.21 24.22
N LEU A 59 -9.05 10.78 24.83
CA LEU A 59 -7.96 11.66 25.28
C LEU A 59 -7.33 12.47 24.13
N TRP A 60 -7.41 11.97 22.90
CA TRP A 60 -6.78 12.57 21.72
C TRP A 60 -7.71 13.47 20.92
N ALA A 61 -8.96 13.65 21.34
CA ALA A 61 -9.96 14.45 20.63
C ALA A 61 -9.51 15.89 20.36
N ALA A 62 -8.82 16.51 21.33
CA ALA A 62 -8.28 17.86 21.18
C ALA A 62 -7.24 18.02 20.06
N TYR A 63 -6.63 16.91 19.63
CA TYR A 63 -5.60 16.88 18.58
C TYR A 63 -6.13 16.36 17.25
N ALA A 64 -7.44 16.21 17.07
CA ALA A 64 -8.08 15.63 15.90
C ALA A 64 -7.62 16.29 14.59
N ALA A 65 -7.56 17.61 14.56
CA ALA A 65 -7.12 18.40 13.39
C ALA A 65 -5.72 18.06 12.90
N THR A 66 -4.83 17.62 13.79
CA THR A 66 -3.46 17.21 13.45
C THR A 66 -3.35 15.72 13.24
N LEU A 67 -4.01 14.92 14.10
CA LEU A 67 -3.86 13.46 14.07
C LEU A 67 -4.54 12.80 12.86
N HIS A 68 -5.69 13.29 12.41
CA HIS A 68 -6.37 12.70 11.26
C HIS A 68 -5.55 12.82 9.96
N PRO A 69 -5.09 14.02 9.54
CA PRO A 69 -4.25 14.13 8.36
C PRO A 69 -2.95 13.33 8.48
N LEU A 70 -2.33 13.34 9.67
CA LEU A 70 -1.10 12.59 9.91
C LEU A 70 -1.32 11.07 9.79
N ALA A 71 -2.42 10.55 10.35
CA ALA A 71 -2.76 9.14 10.23
C ALA A 71 -3.02 8.73 8.78
N ILE A 72 -3.72 9.57 7.99
CA ILE A 72 -3.94 9.33 6.56
C ILE A 72 -2.62 9.34 5.81
N LEU A 73 -1.75 10.32 6.07
CA LEU A 73 -0.42 10.41 5.43
C LEU A 73 0.42 9.17 5.72
N LEU A 74 0.55 8.77 6.99
CA LEU A 74 1.34 7.62 7.41
C LEU A 74 0.71 6.30 6.94
N GLY A 75 -0.59 6.15 7.05
CA GLY A 75 -1.31 4.98 6.53
C GLY A 75 -1.17 4.84 5.02
N GLY A 76 -1.27 5.93 4.30
CA GLY A 76 -1.11 5.98 2.85
C GLY A 76 0.31 5.59 2.40
N VAL A 77 1.36 6.10 3.05
CA VAL A 77 2.73 5.72 2.71
C VAL A 77 3.00 4.24 3.02
N ILE A 78 2.49 3.71 4.12
CA ILE A 78 2.59 2.29 4.46
C ILE A 78 1.88 1.43 3.40
N ALA A 79 0.66 1.82 3.03
CA ALA A 79 -0.12 1.12 2.03
C ALA A 79 0.53 1.18 0.63
N ALA A 80 1.00 2.34 0.22
CA ALA A 80 1.70 2.49 -1.06
C ALA A 80 3.00 1.67 -1.11
N THR A 81 3.81 1.68 -0.04
CA THR A 81 5.15 1.09 -0.04
C THR A 81 5.17 -0.35 0.45
N LEU A 82 4.87 -0.58 1.74
CA LEU A 82 5.04 -1.88 2.40
C LEU A 82 3.99 -2.90 1.94
N MET A 83 2.73 -2.50 1.76
CA MET A 83 1.69 -3.40 1.23
C MET A 83 1.83 -3.62 -0.28
N GLY A 84 2.31 -2.62 -1.03
CA GLY A 84 2.52 -2.72 -2.47
C GLY A 84 3.59 -3.75 -2.86
N GLY A 85 4.62 -3.95 -2.03
CA GLY A 85 5.66 -4.96 -2.29
C GLY A 85 5.10 -6.38 -2.45
N PRO A 86 4.43 -6.93 -1.43
CA PRO A 86 3.76 -8.23 -1.52
C PRO A 86 2.70 -8.30 -2.62
N ALA A 87 1.86 -7.26 -2.79
CA ALA A 87 0.83 -7.23 -3.82
C ALA A 87 1.41 -7.41 -5.23
N VAL A 88 2.40 -6.59 -5.58
CA VAL A 88 3.09 -6.68 -6.88
C VAL A 88 3.87 -7.98 -7.00
N GLY A 89 4.54 -8.42 -5.92
CA GLY A 89 5.28 -9.68 -5.90
C GLY A 89 4.41 -10.91 -6.17
N LEU A 90 3.21 -10.94 -5.61
CA LEU A 90 2.22 -12.01 -5.83
C LEU A 90 1.59 -11.93 -7.22
N LEU A 91 1.35 -10.72 -7.74
CA LEU A 91 0.92 -10.54 -9.12
C LEU A 91 1.93 -11.11 -10.10
N MET A 92 3.21 -10.86 -9.85
CA MET A 92 4.33 -11.25 -10.73
C MET A 92 4.78 -12.71 -10.56
N ALA A 93 4.30 -13.40 -9.51
CA ALA A 93 4.74 -14.74 -9.16
C ALA A 93 4.66 -15.76 -10.32
N PRO A 94 3.59 -15.79 -11.16
CA PRO A 94 3.47 -16.77 -12.24
C PRO A 94 4.57 -16.67 -13.30
N TRP A 95 5.13 -15.48 -13.52
CA TRP A 95 6.12 -15.23 -14.59
C TRP A 95 7.57 -15.19 -14.10
N ARG A 96 7.79 -15.23 -12.77
CA ARG A 96 9.13 -15.07 -12.17
C ARG A 96 10.14 -16.10 -12.70
N ALA A 97 9.74 -17.36 -12.80
CA ALA A 97 10.62 -18.43 -13.26
C ALA A 97 10.98 -18.29 -14.76
N ALA A 98 10.05 -17.80 -15.57
CA ALA A 98 10.25 -17.61 -17.01
C ALA A 98 11.12 -16.40 -17.36
N ALA A 99 11.15 -15.40 -16.47
CA ALA A 99 11.88 -14.16 -16.71
C ALA A 99 13.39 -14.25 -16.43
N GLN A 100 13.86 -15.27 -15.70
CA GLN A 100 15.28 -15.54 -15.39
C GLN A 100 16.12 -14.28 -15.13
N ILE A 101 15.58 -13.35 -14.32
CA ILE A 101 16.25 -12.06 -14.08
C ILE A 101 17.40 -12.28 -13.10
N GLU A 102 18.61 -12.09 -13.60
CA GLU A 102 19.82 -12.03 -12.79
C GLU A 102 20.00 -10.63 -12.21
N GLY A 103 20.56 -10.52 -11.02
CA GLY A 103 20.82 -9.25 -10.35
C GLY A 103 21.15 -9.43 -8.88
N LEU A 104 21.36 -8.32 -8.19
CA LEU A 104 21.61 -8.33 -6.74
C LEU A 104 20.38 -8.85 -5.98
N ASP A 105 20.63 -9.69 -4.99
CA ASP A 105 19.57 -10.19 -4.11
C ASP A 105 18.77 -9.05 -3.49
N ASN A 106 17.45 -9.16 -3.52
CA ASN A 106 16.52 -8.15 -3.02
C ASN A 106 16.56 -6.76 -3.68
N ALA A 107 17.42 -6.51 -4.66
CA ALA A 107 17.50 -5.20 -5.33
C ALA A 107 16.14 -4.75 -5.89
N GLY A 108 15.43 -5.63 -6.58
CA GLY A 108 14.10 -5.32 -7.11
C GLY A 108 13.08 -4.93 -6.06
N ARG A 109 13.17 -5.52 -4.84
CA ARG A 109 12.30 -5.17 -3.71
C ARG A 109 12.60 -3.77 -3.20
N ILE A 110 13.89 -3.43 -3.04
CA ILE A 110 14.32 -2.12 -2.54
C ILE A 110 14.00 -1.03 -3.57
N ILE A 111 14.34 -1.24 -4.84
CA ILE A 111 14.03 -0.32 -5.93
C ILE A 111 12.52 -0.06 -5.98
N GLY A 112 11.70 -1.10 -5.96
CA GLY A 112 10.25 -0.96 -5.98
C GLY A 112 9.68 -0.22 -4.76
N LEU A 113 10.28 -0.39 -3.57
CA LEU A 113 9.89 0.35 -2.37
C LEU A 113 10.21 1.84 -2.51
N MET A 114 11.41 2.18 -2.97
CA MET A 114 11.85 3.57 -3.19
C MET A 114 11.00 4.25 -4.27
N GLU A 115 10.74 3.59 -5.39
CA GLU A 115 9.90 4.12 -6.46
C GLU A 115 8.49 4.44 -5.96
N ARG A 116 7.85 3.53 -5.23
CA ARG A 116 6.51 3.75 -4.66
C ARG A 116 6.50 4.88 -3.63
N ALA A 117 7.56 5.00 -2.81
CA ALA A 117 7.68 6.10 -1.87
C ALA A 117 7.81 7.45 -2.59
N LEU A 118 8.61 7.53 -3.66
CA LEU A 118 8.75 8.74 -4.47
C LEU A 118 7.44 9.12 -5.17
N ILE A 119 6.75 8.14 -5.77
CA ILE A 119 5.45 8.39 -6.42
C ILE A 119 4.44 8.91 -5.41
N TYR A 120 4.32 8.27 -4.25
CA TYR A 120 3.44 8.73 -3.18
C TYR A 120 3.77 10.17 -2.76
N LEU A 121 5.04 10.46 -2.53
CA LEU A 121 5.51 11.81 -2.18
C LEU A 121 5.11 12.83 -3.25
N MET A 122 5.36 12.54 -4.54
CA MET A 122 5.03 13.45 -5.65
C MET A 122 3.54 13.74 -5.74
N VAL A 123 2.69 12.74 -5.51
CA VAL A 123 1.24 12.94 -5.43
C VAL A 123 0.89 13.84 -4.24
N MET A 124 1.47 13.59 -3.06
CA MET A 124 1.13 14.33 -1.84
C MET A 124 1.57 15.80 -1.89
N ILE A 125 2.68 16.11 -2.55
CA ILE A 125 3.14 17.51 -2.73
C ILE A 125 2.47 18.21 -3.93
N GLY A 126 1.62 17.51 -4.69
CA GLY A 126 0.91 18.10 -5.83
C GLY A 126 1.73 18.19 -7.12
N GLU A 127 2.82 17.40 -7.23
CA GLU A 127 3.74 17.40 -8.39
C GLU A 127 3.75 16.05 -9.15
N PRO A 128 2.59 15.57 -9.64
CA PRO A 128 2.52 14.29 -10.32
C PRO A 128 3.32 14.24 -11.63
N THR A 129 3.64 15.40 -12.22
CA THR A 129 4.47 15.50 -13.43
C THR A 129 5.85 14.89 -13.22
N GLY A 130 6.41 14.96 -12.01
CA GLY A 130 7.69 14.34 -11.64
C GLY A 130 7.70 12.81 -11.81
N ILE A 131 6.52 12.17 -11.77
CA ILE A 131 6.38 10.72 -11.99
C ILE A 131 6.76 10.36 -13.44
N GLY A 132 6.45 11.23 -14.40
CA GLY A 132 6.89 11.06 -15.78
C GLY A 132 8.40 11.01 -15.93
N PHE A 133 9.13 11.85 -15.21
CA PHE A 133 10.61 11.81 -15.17
C PHE A 133 11.13 10.52 -14.55
N LEU A 134 10.48 10.01 -13.50
CA LEU A 134 10.87 8.75 -12.87
C LEU A 134 10.70 7.57 -13.83
N ILE A 135 9.59 7.54 -14.59
CA ILE A 135 9.34 6.54 -15.64
C ILE A 135 10.40 6.62 -16.74
N ALA A 136 10.68 7.82 -17.22
CA ALA A 136 11.67 8.04 -18.28
C ALA A 136 13.08 7.60 -17.84
N ALA A 137 13.51 8.00 -16.64
CA ALA A 137 14.81 7.60 -16.10
C ALA A 137 14.92 6.07 -15.96
N LYS A 138 13.88 5.41 -15.44
CA LYS A 138 13.85 3.95 -15.32
C LYS A 138 13.91 3.26 -16.67
N SER A 139 13.22 3.80 -17.67
CA SER A 139 13.22 3.26 -19.04
C SER A 139 14.60 3.34 -19.67
N ILE A 140 15.29 4.47 -19.51
CA ILE A 140 16.67 4.66 -20.03
C ILE A 140 17.63 3.68 -19.37
N LEU A 141 17.61 3.57 -18.04
CA LEU A 141 18.53 2.69 -17.30
C LEU A 141 18.33 1.20 -17.61
N ARG A 142 17.15 0.81 -18.11
CA ARG A 142 16.83 -0.59 -18.43
C ARG A 142 16.86 -0.92 -19.92
N PHE A 143 17.06 0.06 -20.79
CA PHE A 143 17.02 -0.15 -22.24
C PHE A 143 18.03 -1.23 -22.70
N GLU A 144 19.24 -1.25 -22.17
CA GLU A 144 20.26 -2.24 -22.51
C GLU A 144 19.91 -3.66 -22.06
N THR A 145 19.22 -3.79 -20.92
CA THR A 145 18.82 -5.10 -20.38
C THR A 145 17.58 -5.65 -21.10
N ALA A 146 16.64 -4.79 -21.46
CA ALA A 146 15.40 -5.15 -22.13
C ALA A 146 15.61 -5.62 -23.60
N SER A 147 16.66 -5.17 -24.26
CA SER A 147 16.93 -5.50 -25.66
C SER A 147 17.42 -6.94 -25.89
N ARG A 148 17.80 -7.67 -24.84
CA ARG A 148 18.39 -9.01 -24.93
C ARG A 148 17.44 -10.17 -24.70
N ASP A 149 16.35 -9.98 -23.93
CA ASP A 149 15.35 -11.01 -23.62
C ASP A 149 13.94 -10.40 -23.52
N GLN A 150 13.08 -10.83 -24.44
CA GLN A 150 11.70 -10.35 -24.52
C GLN A 150 10.90 -10.69 -23.24
N LYS A 151 11.05 -11.90 -22.67
CA LYS A 151 10.32 -12.31 -21.47
C LYS A 151 10.73 -11.48 -20.25
N ALA A 152 12.01 -11.22 -20.09
CA ALA A 152 12.53 -10.35 -19.05
C ALA A 152 12.00 -8.91 -19.21
N SER A 153 11.94 -8.41 -20.44
CA SER A 153 11.38 -7.09 -20.74
C SER A 153 9.90 -6.98 -20.36
N GLU A 154 9.07 -7.92 -20.81
CA GLU A 154 7.64 -7.97 -20.48
C GLU A 154 7.41 -8.05 -18.97
N TYR A 155 8.15 -8.92 -18.27
CA TYR A 155 8.10 -9.03 -16.82
C TYR A 155 8.37 -7.69 -16.13
N VAL A 156 9.41 -7.00 -16.54
CA VAL A 156 9.80 -5.71 -15.96
C VAL A 156 8.75 -4.63 -16.24
N ILE A 157 8.19 -4.59 -17.46
CA ILE A 157 7.14 -3.62 -17.83
C ILE A 157 5.89 -3.85 -16.99
N ILE A 158 5.38 -5.08 -16.93
CA ILE A 158 4.17 -5.42 -16.15
C ILE A 158 4.39 -5.08 -14.67
N GLY A 159 5.52 -5.48 -14.09
CA GLY A 159 5.84 -5.21 -12.69
C GLY A 159 5.95 -3.72 -12.39
N THR A 160 6.52 -2.94 -13.31
CA THR A 160 6.62 -1.47 -13.18
C THR A 160 5.24 -0.81 -13.22
N LEU A 161 4.43 -1.14 -14.22
CA LEU A 161 3.09 -0.56 -14.35
C LEU A 161 2.20 -0.93 -13.14
N ALA A 162 2.25 -2.18 -12.69
CA ALA A 162 1.52 -2.61 -11.50
C ALA A 162 1.99 -1.87 -10.23
N SER A 163 3.31 -1.71 -10.05
CA SER A 163 3.89 -1.02 -8.90
C SER A 163 3.53 0.47 -8.90
N PHE A 164 3.58 1.13 -10.04
CA PHE A 164 3.25 2.55 -10.19
C PHE A 164 1.76 2.79 -10.02
N GLY A 165 0.91 1.97 -10.66
CA GLY A 165 -0.54 2.03 -10.51
C GLY A 165 -0.98 1.86 -9.05
N TRP A 166 -0.36 0.92 -8.33
CA TRP A 166 -0.59 0.73 -6.90
C TRP A 166 -0.26 1.99 -6.09
N ALA A 167 0.93 2.57 -6.29
CA ALA A 167 1.37 3.75 -5.55
C ALA A 167 0.52 4.99 -5.85
N LEU A 168 0.14 5.19 -7.12
CA LEU A 168 -0.78 6.25 -7.55
C LEU A 168 -2.15 6.12 -6.90
N ALA A 169 -2.72 4.91 -6.89
CA ALA A 169 -4.03 4.65 -6.28
C ALA A 169 -4.05 5.04 -4.80
N TRP A 170 -3.04 4.63 -4.03
CA TRP A 170 -2.94 4.99 -2.62
C TRP A 170 -2.59 6.46 -2.40
N GLY A 171 -1.77 7.06 -3.26
CA GLY A 171 -1.46 8.49 -3.21
C GLY A 171 -2.70 9.35 -3.41
N PHE A 172 -3.47 9.12 -4.47
CA PHE A 172 -4.71 9.85 -4.74
C PHE A 172 -5.80 9.56 -3.70
N ALA A 173 -5.90 8.33 -3.19
CA ALA A 173 -6.83 8.02 -2.10
C ALA A 173 -6.50 8.82 -0.84
N ALA A 174 -5.23 8.87 -0.43
CA ALA A 174 -4.79 9.64 0.73
C ALA A 174 -5.03 11.15 0.52
N GLN A 175 -4.71 11.69 -0.66
CA GLN A 175 -4.94 13.08 -0.99
C GLN A 175 -6.44 13.44 -0.94
N SER A 176 -7.30 12.59 -1.48
CA SER A 176 -8.75 12.77 -1.44
C SER A 176 -9.29 12.73 -0.02
N LEU A 177 -8.83 11.80 0.82
CA LEU A 177 -9.24 11.71 2.22
C LEU A 177 -8.81 12.96 3.01
N ILE A 178 -7.60 13.47 2.79
CA ILE A 178 -7.14 14.72 3.43
C ILE A 178 -7.98 15.91 2.96
N ALA A 179 -8.36 15.96 1.68
CA ALA A 179 -9.22 17.03 1.15
C ALA A 179 -10.62 17.03 1.78
N MET A 180 -11.16 15.87 2.16
CA MET A 180 -12.46 15.76 2.87
C MET A 180 -12.42 16.25 4.33
N LEU A 181 -11.22 16.42 4.91
CA LEU A 181 -11.06 16.92 6.29
C LEU A 181 -10.99 18.47 6.34
N ARG A 182 -10.94 19.13 5.20
CA ARG A 182 -10.84 20.61 5.09
C ARG A 182 -12.23 21.22 4.89
#